data_5877f9084f321611814de88826bb85d7
#
_entry.id   5877f9084f321611814de88826bb85d7
#
_cell.length_a   1.000
_cell.length_b   1.000
_cell.length_c   1.000
_cell.angle_alpha   90.00
_cell.angle_beta   90.00
_cell.angle_gamma   90.00
#
_symmetry.space_group_name_H-M   'P 1'
#
loop_
_entity.id
_entity.type
_entity.pdbx_description
1 polymer ?
#
loop_
_entity_poly.entity_id
_entity_poly.type
_entity_poly.pdbx_seq_one_letter_code
_entity_poly.pdbx_strand_id
1 'polypeptide(L)'
;MRLATILSSAAHWSRAVLAVGAVSLLSACDYNFWRMDGHQSTIKVEGPVAKSQLDVFYVTCWVTLVIFILVGAVLAYASIKFKARTPEEEKAIPPEQGHGNPLIEIGLIGASVLALVIIAIPTLKAIWYTYDVPEDRKADTYEVTATGYQWWFKFDYPSEQIAGAGALSTANELVIPAGRPIRINLRTVDVIHSFWVPKLAGKVDMIPNRANHLWLQADQPGYYWGQCAEFCGDSHAVMRFRVIALGPKDFNDWLTQQTSPARDVAPPRIATKDAPKVQFASLRTFKQNETGITAKYDTSPLDAWKAHQFPEKGENPALIAQGKALFKEKACLSCHEVRGHGFAGISGPTLTHFGSRSTLAGALLENNTEQLHRWIHNP
;
A
#
# COMPACT_ATOMS: atom_id res chain seq x y z
N MET A 1 49.12 21.43 30.77
CA MET A 1 47.66 21.58 30.84
C MET A 1 46.92 21.34 29.51
N ARG A 2 47.47 21.65 28.32
CA ARG A 2 46.75 21.54 27.02
C ARG A 2 46.52 20.14 26.47
N LEU A 3 47.38 19.14 26.80
CA LEU A 3 47.19 17.75 26.33
C LEU A 3 45.99 17.07 27.02
N ALA A 4 45.78 17.34 28.30
CA ALA A 4 44.68 16.76 29.07
C ALA A 4 43.28 17.22 28.57
N THR A 5 43.17 18.47 28.09
CA THR A 5 41.90 19.03 27.60
C THR A 5 41.56 18.46 26.19
N ILE A 6 42.56 18.23 25.35
CA ILE A 6 42.39 17.61 24.01
C ILE A 6 41.99 16.14 24.16
N LEU A 7 42.63 15.42 25.09
CA LEU A 7 42.32 14.02 25.36
C LEU A 7 40.93 13.86 25.99
N SER A 8 40.49 14.81 26.82
CA SER A 8 39.13 14.80 27.40
C SER A 8 38.05 15.09 26.34
N SER A 9 38.29 16.01 25.44
CA SER A 9 37.33 16.29 24.35
C SER A 9 37.24 15.14 23.35
N ALA A 10 38.35 14.54 22.93
CA ALA A 10 38.37 13.35 22.08
C ALA A 10 37.65 12.15 22.73
N ALA A 11 37.82 11.98 24.06
CA ALA A 11 37.09 10.96 24.80
C ALA A 11 35.57 11.22 24.93
N HIS A 12 35.13 12.49 24.91
CA HIS A 12 33.71 12.82 24.89
C HIS A 12 33.09 12.54 23.50
N TRP A 13 33.79 12.90 22.43
CA TRP A 13 33.34 12.63 21.07
C TRP A 13 33.32 11.11 20.77
N SER A 14 34.33 10.37 21.21
CA SER A 14 34.34 8.91 21.03
C SER A 14 33.21 8.23 21.81
N ARG A 15 32.89 8.72 23.01
CA ARG A 15 31.74 8.22 23.80
C ARG A 15 30.41 8.59 23.15
N ALA A 16 30.26 9.79 22.58
CA ALA A 16 29.06 10.20 21.85
C ALA A 16 28.87 9.34 20.60
N VAL A 17 29.91 9.11 19.81
CA VAL A 17 29.87 8.24 18.63
C VAL A 17 29.56 6.79 19.00
N LEU A 18 30.16 6.28 20.08
CA LEU A 18 29.85 4.94 20.59
C LEU A 18 28.42 4.86 21.13
N ALA A 19 27.91 5.88 21.80
CA ALA A 19 26.52 5.92 22.29
C ALA A 19 25.53 5.97 21.13
N VAL A 20 25.77 6.81 20.11
CA VAL A 20 24.94 6.85 18.89
C VAL A 20 25.01 5.52 18.14
N GLY A 21 26.20 4.93 18.00
CA GLY A 21 26.37 3.61 17.41
C GLY A 21 25.66 2.50 18.20
N ALA A 22 25.73 2.54 19.53
CA ALA A 22 25.03 1.58 20.41
C ALA A 22 23.50 1.76 20.34
N VAL A 23 23.00 3.00 20.33
CA VAL A 23 21.56 3.28 20.16
C VAL A 23 21.09 2.82 18.77
N SER A 24 21.90 3.05 17.72
CA SER A 24 21.58 2.55 16.36
C SER A 24 21.59 1.02 16.29
N LEU A 25 22.49 0.35 17.00
CA LEU A 25 22.55 -1.11 17.10
C LEU A 25 21.41 -1.68 17.95
N LEU A 26 20.99 -0.99 19.01
CA LEU A 26 19.87 -1.41 19.86
C LEU A 26 18.51 -1.21 19.18
N SER A 27 18.35 -0.16 18.39
CA SER A 27 17.16 0.01 17.52
C SER A 27 17.13 -0.97 16.35
N ALA A 28 18.25 -1.60 16.01
CA ALA A 28 18.37 -2.67 15.03
C ALA A 28 17.98 -4.07 15.57
N CYS A 29 17.44 -4.18 16.76
CA CYS A 29 16.90 -5.45 17.29
C CYS A 29 15.67 -5.94 16.50
N ASP A 30 15.02 -5.08 15.71
CA ASP A 30 14.12 -5.55 14.67
C ASP A 30 14.94 -5.81 13.38
N TYR A 31 15.32 -7.04 13.18
CA TYR A 31 16.05 -7.52 11.98
C TYR A 31 15.39 -7.10 10.66
N ASN A 32 14.08 -6.83 10.68
CA ASN A 32 13.31 -6.40 9.52
C ASN A 32 13.59 -4.94 9.11
N PHE A 33 14.08 -4.08 10.00
CA PHE A 33 14.41 -2.67 9.69
C PHE A 33 15.42 -2.54 8.53
N TRP A 34 16.45 -3.40 8.50
CA TRP A 34 17.51 -3.36 7.48
C TRP A 34 17.15 -4.09 6.20
N ARG A 35 16.13 -4.94 6.20
CA ARG A 35 15.74 -5.69 5.01
C ARG A 35 15.08 -4.84 3.94
N MET A 36 14.41 -3.75 4.31
CA MET A 36 13.68 -2.82 3.42
C MET A 36 12.68 -3.53 2.48
N ASP A 37 12.22 -4.74 2.83
CA ASP A 37 11.41 -5.63 1.99
C ASP A 37 9.97 -5.81 2.50
N GLY A 38 9.52 -4.96 3.41
CA GLY A 38 8.16 -4.97 3.94
C GLY A 38 7.08 -4.95 2.84
N HIS A 39 5.86 -5.27 3.22
CA HIS A 39 4.73 -5.40 2.28
C HIS A 39 4.45 -4.13 1.44
N GLN A 40 4.83 -2.96 1.94
CA GLN A 40 4.67 -1.66 1.28
C GLN A 40 6.01 -1.04 0.87
N SER A 41 7.05 -1.86 0.68
CA SER A 41 8.36 -1.38 0.27
C SER A 41 8.32 -0.70 -1.09
N THR A 42 8.90 0.50 -1.17
CA THR A 42 9.18 1.22 -2.43
C THR A 42 10.61 1.00 -2.92
N ILE A 43 11.40 0.18 -2.20
CA ILE A 43 12.76 -0.20 -2.55
C ILE A 43 12.81 -1.61 -3.19
N LYS A 44 12.01 -2.55 -2.65
CA LYS A 44 11.79 -3.85 -3.29
C LYS A 44 10.49 -3.82 -4.08
N VAL A 45 10.59 -3.31 -5.29
CA VAL A 45 9.47 -3.14 -6.22
C VAL A 45 9.27 -4.39 -7.08
N GLU A 46 8.03 -4.61 -7.53
CA GLU A 46 7.59 -5.82 -8.22
C GLU A 46 6.92 -5.51 -9.58
N GLY A 47 7.11 -4.27 -10.08
CA GLY A 47 6.53 -3.86 -11.34
C GLY A 47 7.29 -2.71 -12.01
N PRO A 48 7.11 -2.52 -13.34
CA PRO A 48 7.91 -1.59 -14.13
C PRO A 48 7.66 -0.12 -13.79
N VAL A 49 6.44 0.23 -13.36
CA VAL A 49 6.09 1.61 -12.99
C VAL A 49 6.81 2.01 -11.70
N ALA A 50 6.71 1.18 -10.66
CA ALA A 50 7.43 1.42 -9.42
C ALA A 50 8.96 1.38 -9.63
N LYS A 51 9.44 0.52 -10.53
CA LYS A 51 10.87 0.46 -10.91
C LYS A 51 11.34 1.77 -11.53
N SER A 52 10.57 2.34 -12.46
CA SER A 52 10.89 3.64 -13.08
C SER A 52 11.01 4.76 -12.03
N GLN A 53 10.13 4.78 -11.03
CA GLN A 53 10.19 5.74 -9.93
C GLN A 53 11.40 5.51 -9.02
N LEU A 54 11.72 4.26 -8.72
CA LEU A 54 12.90 3.88 -7.92
C LEU A 54 14.21 4.29 -8.62
N ASP A 55 14.28 4.19 -9.95
CA ASP A 55 15.46 4.59 -10.71
C ASP A 55 15.70 6.11 -10.60
N VAL A 56 14.64 6.94 -10.67
CA VAL A 56 14.75 8.40 -10.41
C VAL A 56 15.20 8.67 -8.98
N PHE A 57 14.66 7.95 -8.00
CA PHE A 57 15.06 8.08 -6.60
C PHE A 57 16.57 7.80 -6.42
N TYR A 58 17.12 6.76 -7.03
CA TYR A 58 18.56 6.48 -6.94
C TYR A 58 19.41 7.56 -7.58
N VAL A 59 19.03 8.09 -8.76
CA VAL A 59 19.75 9.22 -9.39
C VAL A 59 19.75 10.42 -8.43
N THR A 60 18.61 10.74 -7.85
CA THR A 60 18.49 11.84 -6.87
C THR A 60 19.37 11.61 -5.65
N CYS A 61 19.38 10.39 -5.09
CA CYS A 61 20.23 10.05 -3.95
C CYS A 61 21.71 10.21 -4.25
N TRP A 62 22.18 9.77 -5.43
CA TRP A 62 23.58 9.91 -5.80
C TRP A 62 24.00 11.37 -5.98
N VAL A 63 23.19 12.17 -6.67
CA VAL A 63 23.47 13.62 -6.82
C VAL A 63 23.49 14.31 -5.46
N THR A 64 22.50 14.04 -4.62
CA THR A 64 22.41 14.61 -3.27
C THR A 64 23.59 14.20 -2.40
N LEU A 65 24.02 12.94 -2.47
CA LEU A 65 25.17 12.44 -1.71
C LEU A 65 26.46 13.14 -2.10
N VAL A 66 26.71 13.37 -3.40
CA VAL A 66 27.87 14.11 -3.88
C VAL A 66 27.86 15.55 -3.34
N ILE A 67 26.72 16.24 -3.45
CA ILE A 67 26.55 17.60 -2.92
C ILE A 67 26.79 17.62 -1.40
N PHE A 68 26.18 16.65 -0.67
CA PHE A 68 26.33 16.55 0.79
C PHE A 68 27.79 16.38 1.22
N ILE A 69 28.54 15.51 0.54
CA ILE A 69 29.97 15.30 0.83
C ILE A 69 30.78 16.57 0.55
N LEU A 70 30.57 17.22 -0.59
CA LEU A 70 31.30 18.44 -0.97
C LEU A 70 31.03 19.59 0.01
N VAL A 71 29.76 19.88 0.27
CA VAL A 71 29.36 20.95 1.19
C VAL A 71 29.78 20.62 2.63
N GLY A 72 29.61 19.37 3.07
CA GLY A 72 30.04 18.91 4.38
C GLY A 72 31.55 19.03 4.58
N ALA A 73 32.36 18.69 3.56
CA ALA A 73 33.80 18.81 3.61
C ALA A 73 34.24 20.28 3.71
N VAL A 74 33.64 21.17 2.93
CA VAL A 74 33.96 22.65 2.99
C VAL A 74 33.55 23.20 4.35
N LEU A 75 32.37 22.83 4.86
CA LEU A 75 31.88 23.27 6.18
C LEU A 75 32.78 22.77 7.31
N ALA A 76 33.18 21.51 7.27
CA ALA A 76 34.09 20.91 8.25
C ALA A 76 35.47 21.61 8.20
N TYR A 77 36.02 21.84 7.00
CA TYR A 77 37.26 22.57 6.83
C TYR A 77 37.15 23.96 7.43
N ALA A 78 36.13 24.73 7.10
CA ALA A 78 35.93 26.08 7.60
C ALA A 78 35.78 26.10 9.13
N SER A 79 34.99 25.20 9.69
CA SER A 79 34.75 25.11 11.13
C SER A 79 36.00 24.69 11.93
N ILE A 80 36.90 23.90 11.37
CA ILE A 80 38.14 23.49 12.00
C ILE A 80 39.22 24.56 11.85
N LYS A 81 39.38 25.13 10.65
CA LYS A 81 40.46 26.05 10.33
C LYS A 81 40.25 27.43 10.92
N PHE A 82 39.03 27.93 10.89
CA PHE A 82 38.72 29.31 11.30
C PHE A 82 38.09 29.41 12.68
N LYS A 83 38.11 28.33 13.46
CA LYS A 83 37.65 28.34 14.84
C LYS A 83 38.53 29.22 15.72
N ALA A 84 37.93 30.12 16.46
CA ALA A 84 38.61 30.87 17.54
C ALA A 84 39.15 29.90 18.60
N ARG A 85 40.41 30.03 18.96
CA ARG A 85 41.12 29.12 19.87
C ARG A 85 41.43 29.78 21.23
N THR A 86 41.36 31.09 21.30
CA THR A 86 41.57 31.86 22.51
C THR A 86 40.45 32.88 22.73
N PRO A 87 40.20 33.32 23.96
CA PRO A 87 39.21 34.37 24.24
C PRO A 87 39.49 35.71 23.55
N GLU A 88 40.74 35.97 23.22
CA GLU A 88 41.18 37.18 22.45
C GLU A 88 40.77 37.05 21.00
N GLU A 89 40.98 35.87 20.38
CA GLU A 89 40.52 35.59 18.98
C GLU A 89 38.98 35.64 18.86
N GLU A 90 38.24 35.21 19.89
CA GLU A 90 36.78 35.26 19.91
C GLU A 90 36.25 36.71 19.95
N LYS A 91 36.98 37.62 20.57
CA LYS A 91 36.66 39.06 20.65
C LYS A 91 37.28 39.90 19.55
N ALA A 92 38.11 39.31 18.68
CA ALA A 92 38.73 40.00 17.58
C ALA A 92 37.71 40.55 16.58
N ILE A 93 37.99 41.71 16.03
CA ILE A 93 37.16 42.27 14.97
C ILE A 93 37.23 41.31 13.76
N PRO A 94 36.10 40.95 13.14
CA PRO A 94 36.09 40.10 11.96
C PRO A 94 36.99 40.69 10.87
N PRO A 95 37.72 39.85 10.11
CA PRO A 95 38.56 40.34 9.01
C PRO A 95 37.71 41.05 7.96
N GLU A 96 38.36 41.99 7.27
CA GLU A 96 37.73 42.72 6.17
C GLU A 96 37.16 41.73 5.12
N GLN A 97 35.91 41.96 4.74
CA GLN A 97 35.21 41.07 3.79
C GLN A 97 35.78 41.31 2.39
N GLY A 98 36.36 40.29 1.81
CA GLY A 98 36.86 40.33 0.42
C GLY A 98 35.71 40.35 -0.60
N HIS A 99 35.99 40.93 -1.75
CA HIS A 99 35.09 40.78 -2.91
C HIS A 99 35.05 39.34 -3.39
N GLY A 100 33.85 38.86 -3.79
CA GLY A 100 33.67 37.53 -4.36
C GLY A 100 34.50 37.35 -5.67
N ASN A 101 34.68 36.09 -6.06
CA ASN A 101 35.31 35.79 -7.35
C ASN A 101 34.24 35.41 -8.38
N PRO A 102 33.95 36.26 -9.38
CA PRO A 102 32.89 36.00 -10.36
C PRO A 102 33.02 34.67 -11.10
N LEU A 103 34.24 34.19 -11.33
CA LEU A 103 34.46 32.90 -12.01
C LEU A 103 34.05 31.70 -11.12
N ILE A 104 34.35 31.79 -9.82
CA ILE A 104 33.92 30.78 -8.85
C ILE A 104 32.39 30.79 -8.72
N GLU A 105 31.78 31.95 -8.62
CA GLU A 105 30.32 32.12 -8.51
C GLU A 105 29.61 31.59 -9.74
N ILE A 106 30.03 31.94 -10.95
CA ILE A 106 29.48 31.42 -12.21
C ILE A 106 29.69 29.88 -12.27
N GLY A 107 30.87 29.40 -11.87
CA GLY A 107 31.16 27.97 -11.82
C GLY A 107 30.24 27.19 -10.89
N LEU A 108 29.95 27.73 -9.70
CA LEU A 108 29.01 27.11 -8.74
C LEU A 108 27.56 27.13 -9.25
N ILE A 109 27.13 28.23 -9.87
CA ILE A 109 25.81 28.31 -10.53
C ILE A 109 25.72 27.25 -11.64
N GLY A 110 26.73 27.18 -12.52
CA GLY A 110 26.79 26.19 -13.59
C GLY A 110 26.77 24.76 -13.09
N ALA A 111 27.47 24.45 -11.99
CA ALA A 111 27.44 23.14 -11.34
C ALA A 111 26.04 22.81 -10.76
N SER A 112 25.38 23.78 -10.16
CA SER A 112 24.00 23.61 -9.64
C SER A 112 23.00 23.34 -10.77
N VAL A 113 23.11 24.12 -11.88
CA VAL A 113 22.25 23.88 -13.06
C VAL A 113 22.51 22.50 -13.65
N LEU A 114 23.77 22.07 -13.75
CA LEU A 114 24.11 20.72 -14.23
C LEU A 114 23.51 19.63 -13.34
N ALA A 115 23.59 19.78 -12.02
CA ALA A 115 22.97 18.83 -11.07
C ALA A 115 21.45 18.74 -11.27
N LEU A 116 20.77 19.87 -11.46
CA LEU A 116 19.35 19.91 -11.78
C LEU A 116 19.02 19.21 -13.11
N VAL A 117 19.81 19.42 -14.16
CA VAL A 117 19.62 18.78 -15.46
C VAL A 117 19.78 17.25 -15.36
N ILE A 118 20.77 16.78 -14.58
CA ILE A 118 20.98 15.33 -14.34
C ILE A 118 19.76 14.68 -13.70
N ILE A 119 19.08 15.38 -12.79
CA ILE A 119 17.84 14.88 -12.15
C ILE A 119 16.63 15.07 -13.08
N ALA A 120 16.53 16.19 -13.78
CA ALA A 120 15.36 16.54 -14.58
C ALA A 120 15.13 15.56 -15.75
N ILE A 121 16.19 15.14 -16.44
CA ILE A 121 16.05 14.24 -17.60
C ILE A 121 15.37 12.91 -17.25
N PRO A 122 15.85 12.12 -16.28
CA PRO A 122 15.16 10.87 -15.89
C PRO A 122 13.80 11.13 -15.27
N THR A 123 13.61 12.26 -14.56
CA THR A 123 12.31 12.64 -13.98
C THR A 123 11.26 12.86 -15.07
N LEU A 124 11.57 13.65 -16.10
CA LEU A 124 10.66 13.88 -17.22
C LEU A 124 10.34 12.57 -17.95
N LYS A 125 11.34 11.73 -18.21
CA LYS A 125 11.10 10.39 -18.79
C LYS A 125 10.16 9.56 -17.94
N ALA A 126 10.35 9.52 -16.61
CA ALA A 126 9.53 8.75 -15.71
C ALA A 126 8.09 9.31 -15.65
N ILE A 127 7.88 10.63 -15.67
CA ILE A 127 6.55 11.25 -15.69
C ILE A 127 5.76 10.75 -16.91
N TRP A 128 6.34 10.81 -18.11
CA TRP A 128 5.68 10.33 -19.34
C TRP A 128 5.40 8.83 -19.30
N TYR A 129 6.38 8.05 -18.86
CA TYR A 129 6.24 6.59 -18.77
C TYR A 129 5.17 6.16 -17.78
N THR A 130 5.07 6.81 -16.62
CA THR A 130 4.13 6.43 -15.56
C THR A 130 2.73 6.99 -15.75
N TYR A 131 2.55 7.96 -16.66
CA TYR A 131 1.27 8.61 -16.90
C TYR A 131 0.24 7.67 -17.55
N ASP A 132 0.64 6.93 -18.59
CA ASP A 132 -0.24 5.99 -19.28
C ASP A 132 0.54 4.77 -19.77
N VAL A 133 -0.16 3.70 -20.11
CA VAL A 133 0.43 2.49 -20.67
C VAL A 133 1.19 2.85 -21.96
N PRO A 134 2.44 2.39 -22.13
CA PRO A 134 3.21 2.61 -23.37
C PRO A 134 2.46 2.15 -24.62
N GLU A 135 2.60 2.87 -25.71
CA GLU A 135 1.84 2.65 -26.96
C GLU A 135 1.98 1.21 -27.49
N ASP A 136 3.17 0.64 -27.43
CA ASP A 136 3.49 -0.73 -27.83
C ASP A 136 2.81 -1.81 -26.98
N ARG A 137 2.29 -1.43 -25.81
CA ARG A 137 1.63 -2.32 -24.86
C ARG A 137 0.13 -2.07 -24.69
N LYS A 138 -0.41 -1.02 -25.33
CA LYS A 138 -1.83 -0.66 -25.22
C LYS A 138 -2.79 -1.75 -25.67
N ALA A 139 -2.45 -2.50 -26.70
CA ALA A 139 -3.30 -3.59 -27.21
C ALA A 139 -3.46 -4.76 -26.21
N ASP A 140 -2.51 -4.93 -25.29
CA ASP A 140 -2.53 -5.96 -24.26
C ASP A 140 -3.06 -5.44 -22.90
N THR A 141 -3.52 -4.19 -22.84
CA THR A 141 -3.97 -3.57 -21.59
C THR A 141 -5.28 -4.19 -21.10
N TYR A 142 -5.31 -4.53 -19.81
CA TYR A 142 -6.52 -4.92 -19.11
C TYR A 142 -7.03 -3.73 -18.28
N GLU A 143 -8.33 -3.44 -18.37
CA GLU A 143 -8.91 -2.27 -17.69
C GLU A 143 -9.71 -2.66 -16.46
N VAL A 144 -9.52 -1.88 -15.37
CA VAL A 144 -10.31 -1.96 -14.15
C VAL A 144 -10.71 -0.54 -13.74
N THR A 145 -11.92 -0.37 -13.23
CA THR A 145 -12.34 0.88 -12.59
C THR A 145 -12.29 0.71 -11.08
N ALA A 146 -11.50 1.53 -10.41
CA ALA A 146 -11.47 1.63 -8.96
C ALA A 146 -12.32 2.82 -8.50
N THR A 147 -13.29 2.57 -7.63
CA THR A 147 -14.15 3.60 -7.04
C THR A 147 -13.94 3.64 -5.53
N GLY A 148 -13.57 4.81 -4.99
CA GLY A 148 -13.42 5.06 -3.56
C GLY A 148 -14.77 5.40 -2.91
N TYR A 149 -14.97 4.84 -1.74
CA TYR A 149 -16.07 5.13 -0.80
C TYR A 149 -15.47 5.33 0.59
N GLN A 150 -16.11 6.06 1.46
CA GLN A 150 -15.75 6.10 2.87
C GLN A 150 -16.24 4.82 3.58
N TRP A 151 -15.42 3.79 3.94
CA TRP A 151 -13.96 3.73 3.74
C TRP A 151 -13.58 2.38 3.14
N TRP A 152 -13.87 2.18 1.87
CA TRP A 152 -13.57 0.95 1.13
C TRP A 152 -13.37 1.24 -0.36
N PHE A 153 -12.80 0.28 -1.11
CA PHE A 153 -12.60 0.35 -2.55
C PHE A 153 -13.47 -0.67 -3.27
N LYS A 154 -14.18 -0.20 -4.30
CA LYS A 154 -14.86 -1.04 -5.28
C LYS A 154 -13.99 -1.19 -6.52
N PHE A 155 -13.92 -2.41 -7.08
CA PHE A 155 -13.23 -2.68 -8.33
C PHE A 155 -14.22 -3.28 -9.33
N ASP A 156 -14.50 -2.56 -10.41
CA ASP A 156 -15.33 -3.03 -11.51
C ASP A 156 -14.44 -3.45 -12.68
N TYR A 157 -14.78 -4.58 -13.32
CA TYR A 157 -14.08 -5.16 -14.44
C TYR A 157 -14.94 -5.00 -15.71
N PRO A 158 -14.78 -3.92 -16.48
CA PRO A 158 -15.70 -3.58 -17.59
C PRO A 158 -15.77 -4.62 -18.69
N SER A 159 -14.68 -5.36 -18.94
CA SER A 159 -14.64 -6.46 -19.91
C SER A 159 -15.37 -7.73 -19.47
N GLU A 160 -15.63 -7.88 -18.16
CA GLU A 160 -16.21 -9.09 -17.58
C GLU A 160 -17.69 -8.86 -17.26
N GLN A 161 -18.54 -9.14 -18.25
CA GLN A 161 -19.98 -8.92 -18.12
C GLN A 161 -20.69 -10.14 -17.56
N ILE A 162 -21.58 -9.91 -16.59
CA ILE A 162 -22.43 -10.93 -15.98
C ILE A 162 -23.85 -10.73 -16.50
N ALA A 163 -24.43 -11.76 -17.11
CA ALA A 163 -25.78 -11.69 -17.65
C ALA A 163 -26.79 -11.23 -16.60
N GLY A 164 -27.46 -10.12 -16.88
CA GLY A 164 -28.48 -9.51 -15.98
C GLY A 164 -27.93 -8.77 -14.75
N ALA A 165 -26.61 -8.67 -14.58
CA ALA A 165 -26.01 -8.01 -13.41
C ALA A 165 -24.93 -6.95 -13.75
N GLY A 166 -24.59 -6.76 -15.03
CA GLY A 166 -23.58 -5.79 -15.46
C GLY A 166 -22.15 -6.29 -15.28
N ALA A 167 -21.19 -5.39 -15.08
CA ALA A 167 -19.79 -5.73 -14.95
C ALA A 167 -19.51 -6.49 -13.64
N LEU A 168 -18.56 -7.43 -13.69
CA LEU A 168 -18.04 -8.06 -12.48
C LEU A 168 -17.51 -7.00 -11.53
N SER A 169 -17.86 -7.10 -10.26
CA SER A 169 -17.44 -6.17 -9.21
C SER A 169 -16.91 -6.93 -8.00
N THR A 170 -15.81 -6.42 -7.42
CA THR A 170 -15.24 -6.89 -6.16
C THR A 170 -15.08 -5.74 -5.16
N ALA A 171 -14.77 -6.04 -3.91
CA ALA A 171 -14.53 -5.04 -2.89
C ALA A 171 -13.29 -5.35 -2.07
N ASN A 172 -12.41 -4.36 -1.96
CA ASN A 172 -11.15 -4.39 -1.22
C ASN A 172 -10.13 -5.48 -1.65
N GLU A 173 -10.45 -6.26 -2.67
CA GLU A 173 -9.51 -7.16 -3.34
C GLU A 173 -9.56 -6.93 -4.85
N LEU A 174 -8.45 -6.44 -5.40
CA LEU A 174 -8.23 -6.26 -6.84
C LEU A 174 -7.44 -7.46 -7.36
N VAL A 175 -8.07 -8.30 -8.16
CA VAL A 175 -7.40 -9.45 -8.78
C VAL A 175 -7.05 -9.12 -10.21
N ILE A 176 -5.79 -9.34 -10.60
CA ILE A 176 -5.23 -8.95 -11.90
C ILE A 176 -4.42 -10.08 -12.53
N PRO A 177 -4.33 -10.17 -13.87
CA PRO A 177 -3.36 -11.05 -14.52
C PRO A 177 -1.93 -10.51 -14.36
N ALA A 178 -1.00 -11.37 -13.92
CA ALA A 178 0.42 -11.06 -13.86
C ALA A 178 1.03 -10.93 -15.26
N GLY A 179 2.06 -10.09 -15.39
CA GLY A 179 2.78 -9.85 -16.65
C GLY A 179 2.07 -8.93 -17.63
N ARG A 180 0.84 -8.52 -17.35
CA ARG A 180 -0.01 -7.71 -18.23
C ARG A 180 -0.18 -6.29 -17.70
N PRO A 181 -0.13 -5.23 -18.54
CA PRO A 181 -0.43 -3.87 -18.11
C PRO A 181 -1.89 -3.75 -17.67
N ILE A 182 -2.11 -3.14 -16.53
CA ILE A 182 -3.45 -2.88 -15.98
C ILE A 182 -3.65 -1.37 -15.92
N ARG A 183 -4.63 -0.88 -16.67
CA ARG A 183 -5.09 0.51 -16.57
C ARG A 183 -6.17 0.59 -15.49
N ILE A 184 -5.93 1.39 -14.47
CA ILE A 184 -6.89 1.63 -13.39
C ILE A 184 -7.55 3.00 -13.62
N ASN A 185 -8.83 2.99 -14.00
CA ASN A 185 -9.65 4.20 -14.06
C ASN A 185 -10.12 4.56 -12.65
N LEU A 186 -9.84 5.76 -12.20
CA LEU A 186 -10.06 6.20 -10.82
C LEU A 186 -11.32 7.06 -10.69
N ARG A 187 -12.17 6.72 -9.73
CA ARG A 187 -13.43 7.41 -9.39
C ARG A 187 -13.61 7.47 -7.89
N THR A 188 -14.42 8.39 -7.43
CA THR A 188 -14.94 8.46 -6.06
C THR A 188 -16.38 8.93 -6.07
N VAL A 189 -17.16 8.52 -5.07
CA VAL A 189 -18.56 8.91 -4.91
C VAL A 189 -18.77 9.96 -3.83
N ASP A 190 -17.77 10.18 -2.99
CA ASP A 190 -17.89 11.04 -1.82
C ASP A 190 -16.74 12.06 -1.73
N VAL A 191 -15.71 11.80 -0.97
CA VAL A 191 -14.55 12.69 -0.75
C VAL A 191 -13.38 12.30 -1.64
N ILE A 192 -12.29 13.05 -1.58
CA ILE A 192 -11.03 12.66 -2.24
C ILE A 192 -10.45 11.46 -1.50
N HIS A 193 -10.03 10.45 -2.27
CA HIS A 193 -9.21 9.32 -1.84
C HIS A 193 -7.95 9.29 -2.70
N SER A 194 -7.02 8.39 -2.44
CA SER A 194 -5.90 8.12 -3.33
C SER A 194 -5.65 6.61 -3.43
N PHE A 195 -5.46 6.13 -4.65
CA PHE A 195 -5.13 4.74 -4.90
C PHE A 195 -3.61 4.56 -4.92
N TRP A 196 -3.08 3.68 -4.08
CA TRP A 196 -1.65 3.42 -4.01
C TRP A 196 -1.33 1.96 -3.70
N VAL A 197 -0.49 1.36 -4.54
CA VAL A 197 0.12 0.04 -4.33
C VAL A 197 1.64 0.20 -4.42
N PRO A 198 2.33 0.44 -3.30
CA PRO A 198 3.73 0.90 -3.28
C PRO A 198 4.71 0.03 -4.08
N LYS A 199 4.52 -1.29 -4.07
CA LYS A 199 5.38 -2.21 -4.82
C LYS A 199 5.16 -2.21 -6.33
N LEU A 200 4.02 -1.72 -6.82
CA LEU A 200 3.64 -1.81 -8.23
C LEU A 200 3.65 -0.45 -8.94
N ALA A 201 3.24 0.62 -8.25
CA ALA A 201 3.14 1.96 -8.86
C ALA A 201 3.16 3.06 -7.80
N GLY A 202 3.25 4.32 -8.24
CA GLY A 202 2.97 5.50 -7.43
C GLY A 202 1.50 5.66 -7.08
N LYS A 203 1.18 6.73 -6.32
CA LYS A 203 -0.20 7.06 -5.97
C LYS A 203 -0.81 8.05 -6.95
N VAL A 204 -2.13 7.95 -7.14
CA VAL A 204 -2.93 8.94 -7.89
C VAL A 204 -4.25 9.16 -7.17
N ASP A 205 -4.64 10.44 -7.06
CA ASP A 205 -5.84 10.83 -6.35
C ASP A 205 -7.12 10.53 -7.14
N MET A 206 -8.13 10.10 -6.39
CA MET A 206 -9.50 9.85 -6.82
C MET A 206 -10.33 11.06 -6.44
N ILE A 207 -10.52 11.98 -7.39
CA ILE A 207 -11.14 13.30 -7.15
C ILE A 207 -12.59 13.26 -7.62
N PRO A 208 -13.56 13.76 -6.81
CA PRO A 208 -14.97 13.86 -7.22
C PRO A 208 -15.11 14.62 -8.55
N ASN A 209 -15.95 14.09 -9.43
CA ASN A 209 -16.23 14.65 -10.75
C ASN A 209 -15.04 14.76 -11.71
N ARG A 210 -13.90 14.13 -11.38
CA ARG A 210 -12.71 14.08 -12.24
C ARG A 210 -12.36 12.65 -12.61
N ALA A 211 -12.08 12.44 -13.88
CA ALA A 211 -11.59 11.17 -14.40
C ALA A 211 -10.06 11.13 -14.33
N ASN A 212 -9.51 10.57 -13.28
CA ASN A 212 -8.10 10.24 -13.19
C ASN A 212 -7.85 8.78 -13.58
N HIS A 213 -6.61 8.44 -13.86
CA HIS A 213 -6.16 7.08 -14.10
C HIS A 213 -4.69 6.92 -13.69
N LEU A 214 -4.28 5.70 -13.53
CA LEU A 214 -2.89 5.26 -13.50
C LEU A 214 -2.79 3.91 -14.20
N TRP A 215 -1.58 3.45 -14.45
CA TRP A 215 -1.37 2.07 -14.81
C TRP A 215 -0.36 1.41 -13.88
N LEU A 216 -0.46 0.10 -13.75
CA LEU A 216 0.46 -0.74 -13.02
C LEU A 216 0.60 -2.11 -13.69
N GLN A 217 1.61 -2.85 -13.30
CA GLN A 217 1.80 -4.23 -13.69
C GLN A 217 2.51 -4.96 -12.54
N ALA A 218 2.07 -6.17 -12.24
CA ALA A 218 2.84 -7.10 -11.44
C ALA A 218 3.61 -8.03 -12.39
N ASP A 219 4.92 -8.04 -12.32
CA ASP A 219 5.76 -8.84 -13.24
C ASP A 219 5.60 -10.34 -12.99
N GLN A 220 5.28 -10.72 -11.77
CA GLN A 220 5.08 -12.09 -11.33
C GLN A 220 3.78 -12.24 -10.52
N PRO A 221 3.21 -13.45 -10.44
CA PRO A 221 2.15 -13.73 -9.49
C PRO A 221 2.54 -13.35 -8.06
N GLY A 222 1.64 -12.68 -7.36
CA GLY A 222 1.95 -12.17 -6.02
C GLY A 222 0.72 -11.62 -5.29
N TYR A 223 0.93 -11.26 -4.02
CA TYR A 223 -0.08 -10.68 -3.13
C TYR A 223 0.47 -9.35 -2.60
N TYR A 224 -0.14 -8.26 -2.98
CA TYR A 224 0.36 -6.91 -2.72
C TYR A 224 -0.59 -6.10 -1.86
N TRP A 225 -0.02 -5.18 -1.09
CA TRP A 225 -0.76 -4.30 -0.20
C TRP A 225 -1.03 -2.97 -0.88
N GLY A 226 -2.31 -2.58 -0.90
CA GLY A 226 -2.76 -1.27 -1.32
C GLY A 226 -3.41 -0.52 -0.16
N GLN A 227 -3.42 0.81 -0.26
CA GLN A 227 -4.01 1.70 0.74
C GLN A 227 -4.52 2.99 0.13
N CYS A 228 -5.44 3.64 0.85
CA CYS A 228 -5.76 5.03 0.62
C CYS A 228 -4.59 5.91 1.06
N ALA A 229 -4.17 6.83 0.20
CA ALA A 229 -3.01 7.69 0.43
C ALA A 229 -3.35 9.20 0.37
N GLU A 230 -4.64 9.55 0.53
CA GLU A 230 -5.14 10.92 0.71
C GLU A 230 -6.15 10.93 1.85
N PHE A 231 -6.04 11.92 2.76
CA PHE A 231 -6.93 11.99 3.93
C PHE A 231 -8.39 12.05 3.51
N CYS A 232 -9.18 11.07 3.96
CA CYS A 232 -10.57 10.88 3.55
C CYS A 232 -11.56 10.76 4.75
N GLY A 233 -11.14 11.14 5.95
CA GLY A 233 -11.97 11.11 7.16
C GLY A 233 -11.50 10.10 8.20
N ASP A 234 -12.38 9.72 9.13
CA ASP A 234 -12.06 9.03 10.38
C ASP A 234 -11.33 7.70 10.19
N SER A 235 -11.76 6.87 9.24
CA SER A 235 -11.14 5.56 8.99
C SER A 235 -10.08 5.57 7.87
N HIS A 236 -9.55 6.76 7.51
CA HIS A 236 -8.50 6.89 6.49
C HIS A 236 -7.31 5.95 6.73
N ALA A 237 -6.79 5.89 7.94
CA ALA A 237 -5.60 5.11 8.27
C ALA A 237 -5.79 3.59 8.11
N VAL A 238 -7.02 3.12 8.12
CA VAL A 238 -7.38 1.70 7.99
C VAL A 238 -8.08 1.37 6.67
N MET A 239 -8.28 2.34 5.79
CA MET A 239 -8.82 2.13 4.44
C MET A 239 -7.76 1.50 3.53
N ARG A 240 -7.77 0.18 3.45
CA ARG A 240 -6.78 -0.63 2.75
C ARG A 240 -7.46 -1.56 1.74
N PHE A 241 -6.65 -2.15 0.86
CA PHE A 241 -7.07 -3.20 -0.07
C PHE A 241 -5.91 -4.14 -0.38
N ARG A 242 -6.19 -5.21 -1.09
CA ARG A 242 -5.19 -6.16 -1.58
C ARG A 242 -5.20 -6.21 -3.09
N VAL A 243 -4.02 -6.39 -3.69
CA VAL A 243 -3.89 -6.71 -5.10
C VAL A 243 -3.34 -8.12 -5.22
N ILE A 244 -4.07 -8.96 -5.90
CA ILE A 244 -3.70 -10.36 -6.12
C ILE A 244 -3.38 -10.53 -7.61
N ALA A 245 -2.12 -10.70 -7.95
CA ALA A 245 -1.68 -10.99 -9.30
C ALA A 245 -1.63 -12.51 -9.52
N LEU A 246 -2.32 -12.99 -10.51
CA LEU A 246 -2.44 -14.42 -10.83
C LEU A 246 -1.81 -14.74 -12.18
N GLY A 247 -1.28 -15.93 -12.34
CA GLY A 247 -0.92 -16.45 -13.66
C GLY A 247 -2.16 -16.55 -14.57
N PRO A 248 -2.01 -16.58 -15.91
CA PRO A 248 -3.13 -16.51 -16.85
C PRO A 248 -4.21 -17.56 -16.60
N LYS A 249 -3.81 -18.79 -16.29
CA LYS A 249 -4.77 -19.88 -16.01
C LYS A 249 -5.56 -19.60 -14.73
N ASP A 250 -4.87 -19.30 -13.62
CA ASP A 250 -5.51 -19.06 -12.32
C ASP A 250 -6.42 -17.83 -12.36
N PHE A 251 -6.06 -16.82 -13.16
CA PHE A 251 -6.88 -15.63 -13.38
C PHE A 251 -8.19 -15.97 -14.11
N ASN A 252 -8.13 -16.78 -15.17
CA ASN A 252 -9.32 -17.23 -15.89
C ASN A 252 -10.22 -18.14 -15.02
N ASP A 253 -9.63 -19.01 -14.23
CA ASP A 253 -10.37 -19.86 -13.28
C ASP A 253 -11.08 -18.99 -12.22
N TRP A 254 -10.39 -17.96 -11.70
CA TRP A 254 -10.97 -16.99 -10.79
C TRP A 254 -12.12 -16.19 -11.44
N LEU A 255 -11.95 -15.69 -12.66
CA LEU A 255 -13.03 -15.01 -13.40
C LEU A 255 -14.27 -15.89 -13.55
N THR A 256 -14.08 -17.16 -13.93
CA THR A 256 -15.17 -18.14 -14.06
C THR A 256 -15.92 -18.31 -12.73
N GLN A 257 -15.21 -18.40 -11.63
CA GLN A 257 -15.81 -18.50 -10.31
C GLN A 257 -16.55 -17.21 -9.92
N GLN A 258 -15.94 -16.05 -10.13
CA GLN A 258 -16.50 -14.76 -9.69
C GLN A 258 -17.71 -14.33 -10.55
N THR A 259 -17.77 -14.72 -11.81
CA THR A 259 -18.93 -14.44 -12.67
C THR A 259 -20.13 -15.36 -12.37
N SER A 260 -19.91 -16.47 -11.69
CA SER A 260 -20.97 -17.38 -11.24
C SER A 260 -21.82 -16.76 -10.13
N PRO A 261 -23.08 -17.17 -9.96
CA PRO A 261 -23.87 -16.80 -8.79
C PRO A 261 -23.29 -17.39 -7.49
N ALA A 262 -23.67 -16.84 -6.36
CA ALA A 262 -23.32 -17.42 -5.07
C ALA A 262 -23.86 -18.86 -4.97
N ARG A 263 -23.04 -19.74 -4.39
CA ARG A 263 -23.39 -21.14 -4.24
C ARG A 263 -24.66 -21.32 -3.40
N ASP A 264 -25.61 -22.09 -3.88
CA ASP A 264 -26.79 -22.47 -3.12
C ASP A 264 -26.50 -23.75 -2.33
N VAL A 265 -26.65 -23.66 -1.02
CA VAL A 265 -26.55 -24.83 -0.13
C VAL A 265 -27.99 -25.30 0.17
N ALA A 266 -28.33 -26.47 -0.33
CA ALA A 266 -29.66 -27.01 -0.16
C ALA A 266 -30.04 -27.08 1.35
N PRO A 267 -31.24 -26.60 1.73
CA PRO A 267 -31.68 -26.73 3.12
C PRO A 267 -31.75 -28.22 3.51
N PRO A 268 -31.50 -28.57 4.78
CA PRO A 268 -31.62 -29.95 5.24
C PRO A 268 -33.04 -30.46 4.96
N ARG A 269 -33.15 -31.68 4.45
CA ARG A 269 -34.45 -32.30 4.14
C ARG A 269 -35.38 -32.47 5.36
N ILE A 270 -34.85 -32.28 6.55
CA ILE A 270 -35.58 -32.35 7.82
C ILE A 270 -35.27 -31.08 8.60
N ALA A 271 -36.29 -30.25 8.86
CA ALA A 271 -36.18 -29.12 9.78
C ALA A 271 -35.99 -29.69 11.19
N THR A 272 -34.77 -29.73 11.68
CA THR A 272 -34.52 -30.11 13.07
C THR A 272 -34.93 -28.94 13.95
N LYS A 273 -35.87 -29.16 14.88
CA LYS A 273 -36.24 -28.19 15.94
C LYS A 273 -35.04 -27.81 16.83
N ASP A 274 -33.95 -28.55 16.75
CA ASP A 274 -32.74 -28.41 17.52
C ASP A 274 -31.56 -27.98 16.62
N ALA A 275 -31.73 -26.89 15.89
CA ALA A 275 -30.58 -26.28 15.24
C ALA A 275 -29.56 -25.84 16.31
N PRO A 276 -28.29 -26.24 16.21
CA PRO A 276 -27.29 -25.89 17.22
C PRO A 276 -27.21 -24.35 17.36
N LYS A 277 -27.47 -23.89 18.61
CA LYS A 277 -27.22 -22.49 18.93
C LYS A 277 -25.72 -22.27 18.91
N VAL A 278 -25.25 -21.41 18.02
CA VAL A 278 -23.84 -21.04 18.00
C VAL A 278 -23.53 -20.28 19.29
N GLN A 279 -22.74 -20.85 20.17
CA GLN A 279 -22.16 -20.16 21.30
C GLN A 279 -20.88 -19.49 20.78
N PHE A 280 -20.95 -18.19 20.56
CA PHE A 280 -19.77 -17.40 20.27
C PHE A 280 -18.94 -17.24 21.55
N ALA A 281 -17.64 -17.51 21.46
CA ALA A 281 -16.72 -17.20 22.55
C ALA A 281 -16.83 -15.70 22.91
N SER A 282 -16.61 -15.37 24.19
CA SER A 282 -16.68 -13.99 24.66
C SER A 282 -15.82 -13.07 23.76
N LEU A 283 -16.44 -12.05 23.22
CA LEU A 283 -15.78 -11.07 22.35
C LEU A 283 -14.62 -10.43 23.10
N ARG A 284 -13.42 -10.65 22.62
CA ARG A 284 -12.27 -9.89 23.10
C ARG A 284 -12.40 -8.45 22.61
N THR A 285 -12.05 -7.49 23.45
CA THR A 285 -12.01 -6.08 23.08
C THR A 285 -11.10 -5.91 21.86
N PHE A 286 -11.57 -5.20 20.85
CA PHE A 286 -10.78 -4.87 19.67
C PHE A 286 -9.54 -4.08 20.10
N LYS A 287 -8.36 -4.55 19.76
CA LYS A 287 -7.12 -3.79 19.95
C LYS A 287 -6.88 -2.98 18.68
N GLN A 288 -6.84 -1.68 18.81
CA GLN A 288 -6.67 -0.72 17.73
C GLN A 288 -5.43 -0.95 16.85
N ASN A 289 -4.46 -1.73 17.34
CA ASN A 289 -3.21 -2.05 16.65
C ASN A 289 -3.22 -3.43 15.95
N GLU A 290 -4.32 -4.16 15.96
CA GLU A 290 -4.41 -5.41 15.21
C GLU A 290 -4.53 -5.08 13.73
N THR A 291 -3.46 -5.36 12.97
CA THR A 291 -3.36 -5.03 11.54
C THR A 291 -4.10 -6.01 10.64
N GLY A 292 -4.81 -6.98 11.19
CA GLY A 292 -5.49 -8.04 10.44
C GLY A 292 -4.55 -9.03 9.74
N ILE A 293 -3.25 -8.90 9.97
CA ILE A 293 -2.24 -9.80 9.43
C ILE A 293 -2.14 -11.00 10.36
N THR A 294 -2.31 -12.18 9.80
CA THR A 294 -1.99 -13.43 10.48
C THR A 294 -0.69 -14.00 9.91
N ALA A 295 0.01 -14.82 10.68
CA ALA A 295 1.21 -15.51 10.23
C ALA A 295 1.02 -16.28 8.90
N LYS A 296 -0.19 -16.72 8.61
CA LYS A 296 -0.58 -17.38 7.37
C LYS A 296 -0.37 -16.49 6.13
N TYR A 297 -0.75 -15.19 6.22
CA TYR A 297 -0.56 -14.22 5.14
C TYR A 297 0.81 -13.53 5.17
N ASP A 298 1.59 -13.71 6.23
CA ASP A 298 2.94 -13.16 6.34
C ASP A 298 3.98 -14.03 5.63
N THR A 299 3.80 -15.36 5.65
CA THR A 299 4.80 -16.30 5.12
C THR A 299 4.55 -16.67 3.65
N SER A 300 3.29 -16.95 3.27
CA SER A 300 2.92 -17.36 1.91
C SER A 300 1.54 -16.79 1.56
N PRO A 301 1.42 -15.46 1.40
CA PRO A 301 0.11 -14.79 1.29
C PRO A 301 -0.67 -15.21 0.04
N LEU A 302 -0.01 -15.43 -1.09
CA LEU A 302 -0.68 -15.86 -2.32
C LEU A 302 -1.23 -17.29 -2.21
N ASP A 303 -0.47 -18.22 -1.63
CA ASP A 303 -0.92 -19.61 -1.44
C ASP A 303 -2.06 -19.67 -0.42
N ALA A 304 -1.97 -18.87 0.63
CA ALA A 304 -3.03 -18.73 1.62
C ALA A 304 -4.33 -18.19 0.98
N TRP A 305 -4.21 -17.18 0.10
CA TRP A 305 -5.35 -16.65 -0.65
C TRP A 305 -5.94 -17.69 -1.59
N LYS A 306 -5.10 -18.41 -2.37
CA LYS A 306 -5.55 -19.49 -3.26
C LYS A 306 -6.29 -20.60 -2.49
N ALA A 307 -5.78 -21.02 -1.34
CA ALA A 307 -6.42 -22.01 -0.50
C ALA A 307 -7.79 -21.55 0.03
N HIS A 308 -7.97 -20.23 0.23
CA HIS A 308 -9.20 -19.63 0.72
C HIS A 308 -10.31 -19.55 -0.36
N GLN A 309 -9.98 -19.76 -1.65
CA GLN A 309 -10.97 -19.78 -2.74
C GLN A 309 -11.87 -21.03 -2.70
N PHE A 310 -11.47 -22.07 -1.98
CA PHE A 310 -12.25 -23.31 -1.87
C PHE A 310 -13.17 -23.27 -0.64
N PRO A 311 -14.38 -23.87 -0.74
CA PRO A 311 -15.32 -23.96 0.38
C PRO A 311 -14.67 -24.66 1.58
N GLU A 312 -14.95 -24.15 2.77
CA GLU A 312 -14.55 -24.82 4.01
C GLU A 312 -15.22 -26.19 4.13
N LYS A 313 -14.49 -27.17 4.67
CA LYS A 313 -15.08 -28.46 5.02
C LYS A 313 -15.96 -28.28 6.26
N GLY A 314 -17.15 -28.89 6.25
CA GLY A 314 -18.04 -28.91 7.42
C GLY A 314 -19.08 -27.79 7.44
N GLU A 315 -19.46 -27.24 6.31
CA GLU A 315 -20.59 -26.32 6.21
C GLU A 315 -21.87 -26.94 6.82
N ASN A 316 -22.59 -26.10 7.57
CA ASN A 316 -23.86 -26.52 8.19
C ASN A 316 -25.05 -25.91 7.43
N PRO A 317 -25.79 -26.68 6.59
CA PRO A 317 -26.91 -26.18 5.81
C PRO A 317 -28.01 -25.52 6.64
N ALA A 318 -28.23 -25.98 7.87
CA ALA A 318 -29.24 -25.41 8.75
C ALA A 318 -28.86 -24.01 9.24
N LEU A 319 -27.58 -23.79 9.60
CA LEU A 319 -27.07 -22.48 9.97
C LEU A 319 -27.07 -21.53 8.77
N ILE A 320 -26.73 -22.00 7.56
CA ILE A 320 -26.77 -21.20 6.34
C ILE A 320 -28.23 -20.76 6.05
N ALA A 321 -29.21 -21.63 6.18
CA ALA A 321 -30.61 -21.27 5.99
C ALA A 321 -31.08 -20.23 7.02
N GLN A 322 -30.69 -20.35 8.29
CA GLN A 322 -30.96 -19.38 9.34
C GLN A 322 -30.28 -18.03 9.03
N GLY A 323 -29.01 -18.06 8.64
CA GLY A 323 -28.25 -16.85 8.24
C GLY A 323 -28.91 -16.12 7.07
N LYS A 324 -29.38 -16.86 6.05
CA LYS A 324 -30.12 -16.28 4.89
C LYS A 324 -31.42 -15.61 5.34
N ALA A 325 -32.16 -16.21 6.27
CA ALA A 325 -33.38 -15.62 6.83
C ALA A 325 -33.06 -14.34 7.63
N LEU A 326 -32.05 -14.40 8.51
CA LEU A 326 -31.59 -13.22 9.28
C LEU A 326 -31.06 -12.10 8.39
N PHE A 327 -30.33 -12.41 7.33
CA PHE A 327 -29.84 -11.42 6.35
C PHE A 327 -30.99 -10.61 5.74
N LYS A 328 -32.13 -11.27 5.49
CA LYS A 328 -33.34 -10.63 5.01
C LYS A 328 -34.04 -9.85 6.15
N GLU A 329 -34.22 -10.48 7.31
CA GLU A 329 -34.91 -9.88 8.48
C GLU A 329 -34.20 -8.63 8.98
N LYS A 330 -32.88 -8.63 9.05
CA LYS A 330 -32.06 -7.50 9.52
C LYS A 330 -31.76 -6.48 8.42
N ALA A 331 -32.46 -6.55 7.28
CA ALA A 331 -32.35 -5.61 6.17
C ALA A 331 -30.95 -5.46 5.54
N CYS A 332 -30.05 -6.41 5.75
CA CYS A 332 -28.71 -6.39 5.14
C CYS A 332 -28.79 -6.33 3.60
N LEU A 333 -29.82 -6.97 3.02
CA LEU A 333 -30.11 -6.97 1.57
C LEU A 333 -30.42 -5.57 1.00
N SER A 334 -30.71 -4.57 1.84
CA SER A 334 -30.98 -3.19 1.38
C SER A 334 -29.71 -2.52 0.83
N CYS A 335 -28.56 -2.91 1.36
CA CYS A 335 -27.26 -2.37 0.96
C CYS A 335 -26.42 -3.37 0.16
N HIS A 336 -26.52 -4.67 0.46
CA HIS A 336 -25.64 -5.71 -0.06
C HIS A 336 -26.31 -6.61 -1.08
N GLU A 337 -25.61 -6.83 -2.20
CA GLU A 337 -25.97 -7.82 -3.18
C GLU A 337 -25.45 -9.21 -2.80
N VAL A 338 -26.26 -10.27 -3.02
CA VAL A 338 -25.81 -11.67 -3.11
C VAL A 338 -26.49 -12.28 -4.33
N ARG A 339 -25.76 -12.38 -5.44
CA ARG A 339 -26.27 -12.88 -6.74
C ARG A 339 -26.73 -14.33 -6.61
N GLY A 340 -27.85 -14.64 -7.26
CA GLY A 340 -28.50 -15.96 -7.21
C GLY A 340 -29.46 -16.15 -6.04
N HIS A 341 -29.50 -15.23 -5.07
CA HIS A 341 -30.36 -15.31 -3.88
C HIS A 341 -31.43 -14.21 -3.79
N GLY A 342 -31.57 -13.38 -4.85
CA GLY A 342 -32.58 -12.32 -4.90
C GLY A 342 -32.27 -11.09 -4.04
N PHE A 343 -31.01 -10.90 -3.66
CA PHE A 343 -30.53 -9.75 -2.89
C PHE A 343 -29.74 -8.82 -3.81
N ALA A 344 -30.23 -7.60 -4.06
CA ALA A 344 -29.76 -6.69 -5.09
C ALA A 344 -29.41 -5.28 -4.55
N GLY A 345 -29.00 -5.15 -3.30
CA GLY A 345 -28.53 -3.90 -2.72
C GLY A 345 -27.21 -3.44 -3.37
N ILE A 346 -27.10 -2.13 -3.65
CA ILE A 346 -25.96 -1.55 -4.41
C ILE A 346 -25.17 -0.50 -3.63
N SER A 347 -25.62 -0.10 -2.45
CA SER A 347 -24.95 0.94 -1.65
C SER A 347 -23.79 0.41 -0.82
N GLY A 348 -23.76 -0.89 -0.55
CA GLY A 348 -22.63 -1.58 0.09
C GLY A 348 -21.90 -2.52 -0.88
N PRO A 349 -20.74 -3.07 -0.48
CA PRO A 349 -20.02 -4.04 -1.29
C PRO A 349 -20.85 -5.31 -1.58
N THR A 350 -20.74 -5.86 -2.79
CA THR A 350 -21.33 -7.17 -3.08
C THR A 350 -20.76 -8.24 -2.15
N LEU A 351 -21.60 -9.11 -1.62
CA LEU A 351 -21.21 -10.23 -0.75
C LEU A 351 -21.31 -11.58 -1.45
N THR A 352 -21.53 -11.60 -2.77
CA THR A 352 -21.76 -12.81 -3.58
C THR A 352 -20.69 -13.89 -3.35
N HIS A 353 -19.41 -13.51 -3.31
CA HIS A 353 -18.28 -14.41 -3.05
C HIS A 353 -17.48 -13.94 -1.83
N PHE A 354 -18.16 -13.39 -0.82
CA PHE A 354 -17.51 -12.87 0.37
C PHE A 354 -16.61 -13.91 1.07
N GLY A 355 -17.06 -15.17 1.14
CA GLY A 355 -16.29 -16.27 1.75
C GLY A 355 -14.95 -16.58 1.08
N SER A 356 -14.75 -16.17 -0.18
CA SER A 356 -13.47 -16.37 -0.88
C SER A 356 -12.49 -15.20 -0.70
N ARG A 357 -12.90 -14.09 -0.06
CA ARG A 357 -11.99 -12.97 0.23
C ARG A 357 -11.08 -13.31 1.40
N SER A 358 -9.81 -12.93 1.31
CA SER A 358 -8.84 -13.12 2.40
C SER A 358 -9.07 -12.18 3.57
N THR A 359 -9.70 -11.01 3.33
CA THR A 359 -9.85 -9.95 4.32
C THR A 359 -11.26 -9.37 4.35
N LEU A 360 -11.61 -8.73 5.46
CA LEU A 360 -12.82 -7.93 5.65
C LEU A 360 -12.48 -6.55 6.24
N ALA A 361 -13.48 -5.65 6.39
CA ALA A 361 -13.32 -4.33 7.00
C ALA A 361 -12.18 -3.50 6.37
N GLY A 362 -12.25 -3.24 5.04
CA GLY A 362 -11.19 -2.47 4.36
C GLY A 362 -9.82 -3.14 4.41
N ALA A 363 -9.75 -4.46 4.35
CA ALA A 363 -8.55 -5.27 4.50
C ALA A 363 -7.83 -5.08 5.85
N LEU A 364 -8.57 -4.72 6.89
CA LEU A 364 -8.07 -4.57 8.26
C LEU A 364 -8.00 -5.91 9.00
N LEU A 365 -8.99 -6.78 8.80
CA LEU A 365 -9.14 -8.04 9.52
C LEU A 365 -9.05 -9.22 8.55
N GLU A 366 -8.57 -10.37 9.04
CA GLU A 366 -8.66 -11.62 8.30
C GLU A 366 -10.12 -12.05 8.16
N ASN A 367 -10.50 -12.56 6.97
CA ASN A 367 -11.84 -13.06 6.76
C ASN A 367 -12.00 -14.47 7.34
N ASN A 368 -12.44 -14.53 8.58
CA ASN A 368 -12.83 -15.76 9.27
C ASN A 368 -14.06 -15.50 10.15
N THR A 369 -14.67 -16.56 10.64
CA THR A 369 -15.93 -16.49 11.39
C THR A 369 -15.81 -15.64 12.67
N GLU A 370 -14.68 -15.71 13.38
CA GLU A 370 -14.46 -14.93 14.60
C GLU A 370 -14.40 -13.43 14.30
N GLN A 371 -13.58 -13.03 13.31
CA GLN A 371 -13.41 -11.63 12.96
C GLN A 371 -14.68 -11.06 12.32
N LEU A 372 -15.38 -11.84 11.49
CA LEU A 372 -16.66 -11.44 10.93
C LEU A 372 -17.69 -11.18 12.02
N HIS A 373 -17.77 -12.05 13.03
CA HIS A 373 -18.68 -11.86 14.16
C HIS A 373 -18.35 -10.59 14.95
N ARG A 374 -17.07 -10.36 15.24
CA ARG A 374 -16.60 -9.13 15.90
C ARG A 374 -16.99 -7.87 15.10
N TRP A 375 -16.76 -7.90 13.80
CA TRP A 375 -17.08 -6.78 12.91
C TRP A 375 -18.59 -6.46 12.86
N ILE A 376 -19.45 -7.49 12.77
CA ILE A 376 -20.92 -7.29 12.76
C ILE A 376 -21.41 -6.76 14.11
N HIS A 377 -20.78 -7.18 15.22
CA HIS A 377 -21.19 -6.76 16.56
C HIS A 377 -20.74 -5.32 16.90
N ASN A 378 -19.56 -4.94 16.48
CA ASN A 378 -18.97 -3.62 16.73
C ASN A 378 -18.03 -3.25 15.57
N PRO A 379 -18.60 -2.70 14.45
CA PRO A 379 -17.85 -2.35 13.26
C PRO A 379 -16.94 -1.14 13.46
#